data_80fbce6cc526a2e6577929c40bf634da
#
_entry.id   80fbce6cc526a2e6577929c40bf634da
#
_cell.length_a   1.000
_cell.length_b   1.000
_cell.length_c   1.000
_cell.angle_alpha   90.00
_cell.angle_beta   90.00
_cell.angle_gamma   90.00
#
_symmetry.space_group_name_H-M   'P 1'
#
loop_
_entity.id
_entity.type
_entity.pdbx_description
1 polymer ?
#
loop_
_entity_poly.entity_id
_entity_poly.type
_entity_poly.pdbx_seq_one_letter_code
_entity_poly.pdbx_strand_id
1 'polypeptide(L)'
;MKRPSFSEGVAVALAAALLSALGQPALALLLGPGDGLRLLISLGSLAYLLYLTSRAARRDGRSLVPVEWLMTSLGSWAMLTSIPLFGLLHWGLAWATRAVYLHRRPLAALLDLGLAGLALLAGLGTWIHTGSLFLTVWTTFLAQALFVWLPGTRSARTESHTDDRFEQAHRRAETAVTKLTARAGSYIVTD
;
A
#
# COMPACT_ATOMS: atom_id res chain seq x y z
N MET A 1 10.78 3.44 -10.33
CA MET A 1 10.50 3.09 -8.91
C MET A 1 10.82 1.63 -8.68
N LYS A 2 11.66 1.29 -7.69
CA LYS A 2 11.89 -0.12 -7.31
C LYS A 2 10.63 -0.66 -6.64
N ARG A 3 10.14 -1.81 -7.09
CA ARG A 3 9.00 -2.50 -6.46
C ARG A 3 9.43 -3.00 -5.09
N PRO A 4 8.55 -2.95 -4.09
CA PRO A 4 8.81 -3.63 -2.83
C PRO A 4 9.00 -5.11 -3.12
N SER A 5 10.09 -5.67 -2.63
CA SER A 5 10.35 -7.11 -2.70
C SER A 5 9.64 -7.81 -1.53
N PHE A 6 9.39 -9.12 -1.66
CA PHE A 6 8.85 -9.90 -0.54
C PHE A 6 9.76 -9.81 0.69
N SER A 7 11.08 -9.85 0.49
CA SER A 7 12.06 -9.70 1.57
C SER A 7 11.99 -8.35 2.28
N GLU A 8 11.69 -7.27 1.55
CA GLU A 8 11.44 -5.95 2.14
C GLU A 8 10.17 -5.97 3.01
N GLY A 9 9.09 -6.63 2.54
CA GLY A 9 7.88 -6.83 3.32
C GLY A 9 8.12 -7.62 4.61
N VAL A 10 8.91 -8.67 4.55
CA VAL A 10 9.33 -9.47 5.71
C VAL A 10 10.14 -8.62 6.70
N ALA A 11 11.09 -7.82 6.21
CA ALA A 11 11.89 -6.94 7.06
C ALA A 11 11.02 -5.88 7.77
N VAL A 12 10.05 -5.28 7.06
CA VAL A 12 9.08 -4.33 7.64
C VAL A 12 8.21 -5.01 8.69
N ALA A 13 7.72 -6.24 8.42
CA ALA A 13 6.95 -7.02 9.37
C ALA A 13 7.75 -7.30 10.65
N LEU A 14 9.01 -7.70 10.53
CA LEU A 14 9.90 -7.96 11.66
C LEU A 14 10.15 -6.70 12.48
N ALA A 15 10.46 -5.59 11.82
CA ALA A 15 10.68 -4.30 12.48
C ALA A 15 9.43 -3.85 13.23
N ALA A 16 8.24 -3.94 12.61
CA ALA A 16 6.98 -3.58 13.24
C ALA A 16 6.68 -4.48 14.46
N ALA A 17 6.91 -5.79 14.36
CA ALA A 17 6.71 -6.73 15.45
C ALA A 17 7.66 -6.47 16.63
N LEU A 18 8.95 -6.22 16.37
CA LEU A 18 9.94 -5.88 17.41
C LEU A 18 9.60 -4.55 18.08
N LEU A 19 9.30 -3.51 17.30
CA LEU A 19 8.90 -2.20 17.83
C LEU A 19 7.65 -2.29 18.69
N SER A 20 6.68 -3.12 18.28
CA SER A 20 5.46 -3.33 19.05
C SER A 20 5.72 -4.09 20.35
N ALA A 21 6.54 -5.14 20.31
CA ALA A 21 6.86 -5.95 21.47
C ALA A 21 7.70 -5.19 22.53
N LEU A 22 8.60 -4.33 22.09
CA LEU A 22 9.44 -3.54 22.98
C LEU A 22 8.78 -2.22 23.40
N GLY A 23 8.04 -1.59 22.50
CA GLY A 23 7.39 -0.31 22.72
C GLY A 23 6.18 -0.40 23.66
N GLN A 24 5.39 -1.46 23.51
CA GLN A 24 4.16 -1.64 24.32
C GLN A 24 4.43 -1.65 25.83
N PRO A 25 5.35 -2.45 26.38
CA PRO A 25 5.61 -2.43 27.81
C PRO A 25 6.19 -1.09 28.30
N ALA A 26 7.04 -0.44 27.51
CA ALA A 26 7.56 0.89 27.86
C ALA A 26 6.46 1.95 27.90
N LEU A 27 5.57 1.96 26.91
CA LEU A 27 4.42 2.88 26.88
C LEU A 27 3.39 2.54 27.95
N ALA A 28 3.20 1.26 28.26
CA ALA A 28 2.29 0.82 29.32
C ALA A 28 2.74 1.28 30.71
N LEU A 29 4.04 1.33 30.95
CA LEU A 29 4.61 1.88 32.19
C LEU A 29 4.39 3.39 32.34
N LEU A 30 4.41 4.13 31.23
CA LEU A 30 4.29 5.59 31.25
C LEU A 30 2.83 6.07 31.24
N LEU A 31 1.96 5.41 30.47
CA LEU A 31 0.60 5.87 30.16
C LEU A 31 -0.49 4.91 30.65
N GLY A 32 -0.09 3.74 31.12
CA GLY A 32 -1.00 2.63 31.36
C GLY A 32 -1.18 1.73 30.13
N PRO A 33 -1.63 0.47 30.35
CA PRO A 33 -1.64 -0.55 29.29
C PRO A 33 -2.60 -0.21 28.12
N GLY A 34 -3.73 0.42 28.40
CA GLY A 34 -4.71 0.79 27.38
C GLY A 34 -4.24 1.95 26.50
N ASP A 35 -3.79 3.04 27.13
CA ASP A 35 -3.37 4.24 26.42
C ASP A 35 -2.01 4.05 25.73
N GLY A 36 -1.12 3.26 26.35
CA GLY A 36 0.12 2.85 25.71
C GLY A 36 -0.11 2.08 24.39
N LEU A 37 -1.08 1.16 24.39
CA LEU A 37 -1.43 0.41 23.18
C LEU A 37 -2.11 1.30 22.11
N ARG A 38 -2.98 2.23 22.51
CA ARG A 38 -3.58 3.21 21.58
C ARG A 38 -2.52 4.10 20.93
N LEU A 39 -1.57 4.59 21.73
CA LEU A 39 -0.47 5.40 21.20
C LEU A 39 0.39 4.60 20.22
N LEU A 40 0.69 3.34 20.55
CA LEU A 40 1.43 2.44 19.66
C LEU A 40 0.71 2.22 18.34
N ILE A 41 -0.61 1.98 18.35
CA ILE A 41 -1.43 1.85 17.14
C ILE A 41 -1.42 3.14 16.33
N SER A 42 -1.58 4.30 16.97
CA SER A 42 -1.58 5.60 16.30
C SER A 42 -0.24 5.89 15.64
N LEU A 43 0.88 5.72 16.34
CA LEU A 43 2.22 5.95 15.80
C LEU A 43 2.56 4.93 14.69
N GLY A 44 2.21 3.67 14.90
CA GLY A 44 2.40 2.61 13.90
C GLY A 44 1.63 2.89 12.61
N SER A 45 0.37 3.33 12.72
CA SER A 45 -0.45 3.70 11.56
C SER A 45 0.10 4.92 10.85
N LEU A 46 0.57 5.96 11.57
CA LEU A 46 1.24 7.12 10.97
C LEU A 46 2.48 6.70 10.19
N ALA A 47 3.38 5.94 10.81
CA ALA A 47 4.60 5.48 10.18
C ALA A 47 4.29 4.69 8.89
N TYR A 48 3.28 3.82 8.94
CA TYR A 48 2.84 3.06 7.78
C TYR A 48 2.25 3.97 6.68
N LEU A 49 1.42 4.94 7.01
CA LEU A 49 0.85 5.90 6.05
C LEU A 49 1.94 6.77 5.40
N LEU A 50 2.91 7.24 6.17
CA LEU A 50 4.06 7.97 5.64
C LEU A 50 4.91 7.10 4.71
N TYR A 51 5.13 5.84 5.06
CA TYR A 51 5.81 4.87 4.19
C TYR A 51 5.05 4.68 2.86
N LEU A 52 3.72 4.46 2.91
CA LEU A 52 2.88 4.32 1.72
C LEU A 52 2.94 5.55 0.81
N THR A 53 2.74 6.74 1.38
CA THR A 53 2.72 7.99 0.63
C THR A 53 4.09 8.33 0.04
N SER A 54 5.19 7.98 0.71
CA SER A 54 6.53 8.16 0.16
C SER A 54 6.75 7.34 -1.12
N ARG A 55 6.08 6.20 -1.24
CA ARG A 55 6.18 5.28 -2.39
C ARG A 55 5.12 5.46 -3.46
N ALA A 56 4.03 6.16 -3.17
CA ALA A 56 2.94 6.38 -4.11
C ALA A 56 3.42 7.21 -5.32
N ALA A 57 3.00 6.81 -6.54
CA ALA A 57 3.31 7.55 -7.77
C ALA A 57 2.57 8.89 -7.85
N ARG A 58 1.37 8.93 -7.27
CA ARG A 58 0.53 10.13 -7.23
C ARG A 58 1.03 11.06 -6.13
N ARG A 59 1.36 12.29 -6.48
CA ARG A 59 1.85 13.30 -5.53
C ARG A 59 0.74 14.19 -4.96
N ASP A 60 -0.37 14.28 -5.69
CA ASP A 60 -1.50 15.11 -5.32
C ASP A 60 -2.16 14.61 -4.04
N GLY A 61 -2.37 15.49 -3.08
CA GLY A 61 -3.05 15.17 -1.82
C GLY A 61 -2.20 14.48 -0.75
N ARG A 62 -0.90 14.22 -0.96
CA ARG A 62 -0.03 13.60 0.06
C ARG A 62 -0.01 14.35 1.39
N SER A 63 -0.08 15.67 1.34
CA SER A 63 -0.13 16.52 2.53
C SER A 63 -1.41 16.37 3.33
N LEU A 64 -2.48 15.85 2.73
CA LEU A 64 -3.75 15.61 3.42
C LEU A 64 -3.72 14.35 4.29
N VAL A 65 -2.89 13.35 3.96
CA VAL A 65 -2.83 12.08 4.70
C VAL A 65 -2.45 12.26 6.17
N PRO A 66 -1.43 13.06 6.54
CA PRO A 66 -1.15 13.35 7.96
C PRO A 66 -2.29 14.07 8.66
N VAL A 67 -3.03 14.94 7.96
CA VAL A 67 -4.18 15.66 8.51
C VAL A 67 -5.33 14.69 8.76
N GLU A 68 -5.65 13.84 7.78
CA GLU A 68 -6.67 12.79 7.91
C GLU A 68 -6.34 11.83 9.05
N TRP A 69 -5.08 11.42 9.17
CA TRP A 69 -4.62 10.60 10.27
C TRP A 69 -4.78 11.31 11.62
N LEU A 70 -4.41 12.59 11.71
CA LEU A 70 -4.51 13.36 12.94
C LEU A 70 -5.97 13.49 13.40
N MET A 71 -6.87 13.84 12.48
CA MET A 71 -8.30 13.95 12.75
C MET A 71 -8.90 12.61 13.19
N THR A 72 -8.54 11.52 12.49
CA THR A 72 -8.99 10.17 12.86
C THR A 72 -8.44 9.75 14.22
N SER A 73 -7.18 10.02 14.51
CA SER A 73 -6.56 9.68 15.80
C SER A 73 -7.19 10.48 16.93
N LEU A 74 -7.31 11.79 16.83
CA LEU A 74 -7.93 12.63 17.86
C LEU A 74 -9.40 12.26 18.09
N GLY A 75 -10.16 12.08 16.99
CA GLY A 75 -11.57 11.67 17.09
C GLY A 75 -11.74 10.29 17.73
N SER A 76 -10.90 9.34 17.39
CA SER A 76 -10.94 7.99 17.97
C SER A 76 -10.52 7.97 19.44
N TRP A 77 -9.54 8.78 19.84
CA TRP A 77 -9.16 8.95 21.24
C TRP A 77 -10.29 9.53 22.08
N ALA A 78 -11.06 10.50 21.53
CA ALA A 78 -12.16 11.13 22.23
C ALA A 78 -13.41 10.25 22.32
N MET A 79 -13.69 9.44 21.30
CA MET A 79 -14.98 8.73 21.17
C MET A 79 -14.90 7.24 21.45
N LEU A 80 -13.75 6.59 21.23
CA LEU A 80 -13.65 5.14 21.31
C LEU A 80 -12.97 4.70 22.62
N THR A 81 -13.70 4.01 23.48
CA THR A 81 -13.15 3.34 24.66
C THR A 81 -12.60 1.95 24.34
N SER A 82 -13.13 1.31 23.30
CA SER A 82 -12.76 -0.03 22.86
C SER A 82 -11.48 -0.03 22.02
N ILE A 83 -10.43 -0.70 22.51
CA ILE A 83 -9.15 -0.85 21.80
C ILE A 83 -9.31 -1.58 20.44
N PRO A 84 -10.10 -2.67 20.33
CA PRO A 84 -10.33 -3.32 19.03
C PRO A 84 -10.97 -2.40 17.99
N LEU A 85 -11.95 -1.59 18.36
CA LEU A 85 -12.58 -0.62 17.46
C LEU A 85 -11.59 0.49 17.06
N PHE A 86 -10.77 0.94 17.99
CA PHE A 86 -9.71 1.91 17.74
C PHE A 86 -8.71 1.36 16.71
N GLY A 87 -8.26 0.13 16.90
CA GLY A 87 -7.35 -0.54 15.95
C GLY A 87 -7.98 -0.75 14.58
N LEU A 88 -9.26 -1.18 14.53
CA LEU A 88 -9.99 -1.39 13.29
C LEU A 88 -10.17 -0.10 12.49
N LEU A 89 -10.40 1.04 13.15
CA LEU A 89 -10.51 2.34 12.50
C LEU A 89 -9.19 2.76 11.85
N HIS A 90 -8.06 2.64 12.57
CA HIS A 90 -6.74 2.95 12.04
C HIS A 90 -6.32 2.00 10.90
N TRP A 91 -6.70 0.73 11.01
CA TRP A 91 -6.50 -0.24 9.95
C TRP A 91 -7.35 0.10 8.71
N GLY A 92 -8.61 0.48 8.88
CA GLY A 92 -9.50 0.93 7.81
C GLY A 92 -8.96 2.18 7.10
N LEU A 93 -8.41 3.14 7.86
CA LEU A 93 -7.74 4.32 7.33
C LEU A 93 -6.53 3.93 6.45
N ALA A 94 -5.69 3.01 6.94
CA ALA A 94 -4.55 2.51 6.18
C ALA A 94 -4.96 1.81 4.89
N TRP A 95 -6.04 1.00 4.92
CA TRP A 95 -6.60 0.38 3.72
C TRP A 95 -7.20 1.41 2.77
N ALA A 96 -7.98 2.38 3.25
CA ALA A 96 -8.57 3.43 2.43
C ALA A 96 -7.50 4.25 1.70
N THR A 97 -6.44 4.63 2.40
CA THR A 97 -5.28 5.32 1.82
C THR A 97 -4.63 4.45 0.73
N ARG A 98 -4.44 3.15 0.96
CA ARG A 98 -3.93 2.22 -0.07
C ARG A 98 -4.86 2.15 -1.27
N ALA A 99 -6.16 2.04 -1.05
CA ALA A 99 -7.16 1.97 -2.12
C ALA A 99 -7.10 3.20 -3.02
N VAL A 100 -7.00 4.40 -2.44
CA VAL A 100 -6.96 5.67 -3.18
C VAL A 100 -5.63 5.88 -3.91
N TYR A 101 -4.50 5.59 -3.28
CA TYR A 101 -3.18 5.96 -3.83
C TYR A 101 -2.51 4.85 -4.65
N LEU A 102 -2.82 3.56 -4.40
CA LEU A 102 -2.17 2.44 -5.08
C LEU A 102 -3.06 1.74 -6.11
N HIS A 103 -4.39 1.76 -5.93
CA HIS A 103 -5.28 1.01 -6.81
C HIS A 103 -5.99 1.93 -7.82
N ARG A 104 -5.85 1.61 -9.12
CA ARG A 104 -6.57 2.29 -10.20
C ARG A 104 -7.89 1.59 -10.56
N ARG A 105 -8.04 0.30 -10.18
CA ARG A 105 -9.21 -0.52 -10.50
C ARG A 105 -9.92 -0.94 -9.21
N PRO A 106 -11.26 -0.83 -9.11
CA PRO A 106 -11.99 -1.17 -7.89
C PRO A 106 -11.84 -2.65 -7.50
N LEU A 107 -11.74 -3.55 -8.48
CA LEU A 107 -11.52 -4.97 -8.22
C LEU A 107 -10.19 -5.23 -7.48
N ALA A 108 -9.13 -4.51 -7.85
CA ALA A 108 -7.83 -4.63 -7.16
C ALA A 108 -7.92 -4.12 -5.71
N ALA A 109 -8.69 -3.07 -5.46
CA ALA A 109 -8.94 -2.56 -4.10
C ALA A 109 -9.76 -3.56 -3.26
N LEU A 110 -10.74 -4.26 -3.87
CA LEU A 110 -11.52 -5.29 -3.18
C LEU A 110 -10.67 -6.53 -2.84
N LEU A 111 -9.81 -6.98 -3.75
CA LEU A 111 -8.88 -8.07 -3.49
C LEU A 111 -7.89 -7.72 -2.37
N ASP A 112 -7.42 -6.48 -2.36
CA ASP A 112 -6.57 -5.95 -1.30
C ASP A 112 -7.32 -5.88 0.04
N LEU A 113 -8.60 -5.49 0.05
CA LEU A 113 -9.46 -5.53 1.24
C LEU A 113 -9.61 -6.96 1.77
N GLY A 114 -9.88 -7.92 0.87
CA GLY A 114 -9.98 -9.33 1.23
C GLY A 114 -8.70 -9.86 1.89
N LEU A 115 -7.54 -9.57 1.30
CA LEU A 115 -6.24 -9.96 1.86
C LEU A 115 -5.98 -9.27 3.20
N ALA A 116 -6.30 -7.99 3.30
CA ALA A 116 -6.13 -7.23 4.53
C ALA A 116 -7.06 -7.75 5.65
N GLY A 117 -8.30 -8.15 5.30
CA GLY A 117 -9.21 -8.82 6.23
C GLY A 117 -8.66 -10.18 6.68
N LEU A 118 -8.12 -10.98 5.76
CA LEU A 118 -7.48 -12.26 6.08
C LEU A 118 -6.27 -12.06 7.02
N ALA A 119 -5.47 -11.03 6.79
CA ALA A 119 -4.34 -10.68 7.66
C ALA A 119 -4.78 -10.32 9.08
N LEU A 120 -5.89 -9.56 9.21
CA LEU A 120 -6.48 -9.27 10.52
C LEU A 120 -6.98 -10.52 11.22
N LEU A 121 -7.68 -11.41 10.51
CA LEU A 121 -8.16 -12.67 11.07
C LEU A 121 -7.01 -13.57 11.53
N ALA A 122 -5.94 -13.65 10.73
CA ALA A 122 -4.73 -14.40 11.10
C ALA A 122 -4.06 -13.79 12.33
N GLY A 123 -3.96 -12.46 12.41
CA GLY A 123 -3.42 -11.76 13.59
C GLY A 123 -4.29 -11.98 14.82
N LEU A 124 -5.61 -11.85 14.70
CA LEU A 124 -6.55 -12.08 15.80
C LEU A 124 -6.47 -13.54 16.30
N GLY A 125 -6.43 -14.50 15.37
CA GLY A 125 -6.24 -15.90 15.72
C GLY A 125 -4.93 -16.11 16.47
N THR A 126 -3.82 -15.52 16.00
CA THR A 126 -2.53 -15.58 16.69
C THR A 126 -2.63 -14.99 18.11
N TRP A 127 -3.29 -13.84 18.28
CA TRP A 127 -3.49 -13.22 19.58
C TRP A 127 -4.27 -14.12 20.54
N ILE A 128 -5.40 -14.68 20.09
CA ILE A 128 -6.23 -15.57 20.90
C ILE A 128 -5.46 -16.81 21.35
N HIS A 129 -4.62 -17.38 20.48
CA HIS A 129 -3.89 -18.62 20.80
C HIS A 129 -2.61 -18.40 21.59
N THR A 130 -1.92 -17.26 21.41
CA THR A 130 -0.57 -17.05 21.97
C THR A 130 -0.50 -15.92 22.99
N GLY A 131 -1.43 -14.97 22.98
CA GLY A 131 -1.37 -13.74 23.78
C GLY A 131 -0.15 -12.85 23.44
N SER A 132 0.61 -13.18 22.39
CA SER A 132 1.85 -12.50 22.03
C SER A 132 1.60 -11.38 21.03
N LEU A 133 1.85 -10.13 21.44
CA LEU A 133 1.77 -8.98 20.55
C LEU A 133 2.78 -9.07 19.39
N PHE A 134 3.99 -9.56 19.66
CA PHE A 134 5.00 -9.79 18.64
C PHE A 134 4.48 -10.71 17.53
N LEU A 135 3.98 -11.89 17.89
CA LEU A 135 3.49 -12.86 16.92
C LEU A 135 2.26 -12.35 16.17
N THR A 136 1.37 -11.63 16.85
CA THR A 136 0.18 -11.01 16.26
C THR A 136 0.56 -10.03 15.17
N VAL A 137 1.43 -9.07 15.49
CA VAL A 137 1.88 -8.05 14.53
C VAL A 137 2.68 -8.70 13.40
N TRP A 138 3.60 -9.63 13.74
CA TRP A 138 4.37 -10.39 12.76
C TRP A 138 3.48 -11.10 11.75
N THR A 139 2.52 -11.90 12.22
CA THR A 139 1.61 -12.67 11.37
C THR A 139 0.75 -11.77 10.50
N THR A 140 0.23 -10.66 11.07
CA THR A 140 -0.60 -9.70 10.33
C THR A 140 0.18 -9.06 9.19
N PHE A 141 1.38 -8.55 9.45
CA PHE A 141 2.20 -7.90 8.42
C PHE A 141 2.78 -8.89 7.42
N LEU A 142 3.13 -10.10 7.87
CA LEU A 142 3.60 -11.17 6.98
C LEU A 142 2.51 -11.60 6.00
N ALA A 143 1.27 -11.75 6.47
CA ALA A 143 0.12 -12.04 5.61
C ALA A 143 -0.11 -10.90 4.60
N GLN A 144 0.04 -9.63 5.00
CA GLN A 144 -0.01 -8.51 4.07
C GLN A 144 1.15 -8.49 3.07
N ALA A 145 2.34 -8.97 3.42
CA ALA A 145 3.47 -9.05 2.50
C ALA A 145 3.21 -10.03 1.33
N LEU A 146 2.29 -10.99 1.48
CA LEU A 146 1.82 -11.86 0.40
C LEU A 146 1.12 -11.10 -0.74
N PHE A 147 0.72 -9.85 -0.53
CA PHE A 147 0.17 -8.98 -1.58
C PHE A 147 1.06 -8.89 -2.82
N VAL A 148 2.37 -9.00 -2.66
CA VAL A 148 3.34 -8.98 -3.79
C VAL A 148 3.06 -10.11 -4.80
N TRP A 149 2.40 -11.19 -4.39
CA TRP A 149 2.10 -12.37 -5.22
C TRP A 149 0.73 -12.27 -5.94
N LEU A 150 -0.11 -11.28 -5.63
CA LEU A 150 -1.41 -11.14 -6.28
C LEU A 150 -1.28 -10.78 -7.78
N PRO A 151 -1.97 -11.52 -8.68
CA PRO A 151 -1.87 -11.35 -10.14
C PRO A 151 -2.25 -9.96 -10.64
N GLY A 152 -3.15 -9.26 -9.96
CA GLY A 152 -3.61 -7.92 -10.33
C GLY A 152 -2.53 -6.85 -10.36
N THR A 153 -1.44 -7.03 -9.61
CA THR A 153 -0.29 -6.12 -9.64
C THR A 153 0.63 -6.37 -10.85
N ARG A 154 0.54 -7.53 -11.49
CA ARG A 154 1.31 -7.90 -12.68
C ARG A 154 0.68 -7.41 -13.98
N SER A 155 -0.66 -7.46 -14.10
CA SER A 155 -1.37 -7.13 -15.34
C SER A 155 -1.20 -5.67 -15.77
N ALA A 156 -1.15 -4.71 -14.85
CA ALA A 156 -0.97 -3.29 -15.20
C ALA A 156 0.36 -3.00 -15.93
N ARG A 157 1.39 -3.84 -15.76
CA ARG A 157 2.67 -3.67 -16.45
C ARG A 157 2.68 -4.31 -17.84
N THR A 158 1.95 -5.41 -18.00
CA THR A 158 1.88 -6.10 -19.30
C THR A 158 1.05 -5.29 -20.28
N GLU A 159 -0.06 -4.68 -19.83
CA GLU A 159 -0.90 -3.81 -20.65
C GLU A 159 -0.16 -2.52 -21.06
N SER A 160 0.51 -1.82 -20.13
CA SER A 160 1.27 -0.60 -20.50
C SER A 160 2.42 -0.90 -21.47
N HIS A 161 3.06 -2.05 -21.32
CA HIS A 161 4.17 -2.43 -22.21
C HIS A 161 3.67 -2.91 -23.58
N THR A 162 2.42 -3.40 -23.66
CA THR A 162 1.79 -3.80 -24.93
C THR A 162 1.27 -2.57 -25.67
N ASP A 163 0.67 -1.61 -24.97
CA ASP A 163 0.25 -0.32 -25.52
C ASP A 163 1.46 0.50 -26.02
N ASP A 164 2.55 0.58 -25.22
CA ASP A 164 3.78 1.25 -25.64
C ASP A 164 4.41 0.60 -26.87
N ARG A 165 4.37 -0.73 -26.98
CA ARG A 165 4.87 -1.45 -28.16
C ARG A 165 4.00 -1.23 -29.39
N PHE A 166 2.69 -1.21 -29.21
CA PHE A 166 1.75 -0.95 -30.29
C PHE A 166 1.89 0.49 -30.81
N GLU A 167 1.96 1.48 -29.92
CA GLU A 167 2.20 2.87 -30.31
C GLU A 167 3.56 3.07 -30.99
N GLN A 168 4.62 2.39 -30.52
CA GLN A 168 5.92 2.44 -31.18
C GLN A 168 5.89 1.79 -32.55
N ALA A 169 5.17 0.68 -32.74
CA ALA A 169 5.00 0.03 -34.03
C ALA A 169 4.20 0.94 -34.99
N HIS A 170 3.14 1.57 -34.48
CA HIS A 170 2.31 2.50 -35.26
C HIS A 170 3.13 3.72 -35.75
N ARG A 171 3.87 4.37 -34.87
CA ARG A 171 4.77 5.50 -35.24
C ARG A 171 5.85 5.09 -36.25
N ARG A 172 6.39 3.87 -36.15
CA ARG A 172 7.35 3.36 -37.13
C ARG A 172 6.71 3.13 -38.50
N ALA A 173 5.48 2.60 -38.53
CA ALA A 173 4.72 2.40 -39.75
C ALA A 173 4.39 3.74 -40.43
N GLU A 174 3.91 4.74 -39.69
CA GLU A 174 3.65 6.10 -40.22
C GLU A 174 4.91 6.75 -40.78
N THR A 175 6.04 6.64 -40.08
CA THR A 175 7.31 7.17 -40.54
C THR A 175 7.78 6.47 -41.84
N ALA A 176 7.56 5.17 -41.96
CA ALA A 176 7.89 4.41 -43.16
C ALA A 176 7.02 4.84 -44.36
N VAL A 177 5.70 4.99 -44.15
CA VAL A 177 4.77 5.47 -45.19
C VAL A 177 5.16 6.87 -45.67
N THR A 178 5.43 7.80 -44.73
CA THR A 178 5.85 9.17 -45.07
C THR A 178 7.15 9.20 -45.90
N LYS A 179 8.11 8.34 -45.54
CA LYS A 179 9.36 8.21 -46.33
C LYS A 179 9.13 7.65 -47.74
N LEU A 180 8.21 6.69 -47.90
CA LEU A 180 7.86 6.11 -49.20
C LEU A 180 7.14 7.12 -50.08
N THR A 181 6.19 7.89 -49.54
CA THR A 181 5.48 8.93 -50.29
C THR A 181 6.40 10.08 -50.69
N ALA A 182 7.32 10.50 -49.81
CA ALA A 182 8.32 11.52 -50.15
C ALA A 182 9.25 11.03 -51.28
N ARG A 183 9.63 9.77 -51.28
CA ARG A 183 10.49 9.17 -52.30
C ARG A 183 9.75 8.99 -53.65
N ALA A 184 8.49 8.60 -53.64
CA ALA A 184 7.64 8.49 -54.82
C ALA A 184 7.44 9.88 -55.50
N GLY A 185 7.25 10.94 -54.69
CA GLY A 185 7.10 12.31 -55.18
C GLY A 185 8.38 12.85 -55.86
N SER A 186 9.57 12.41 -55.47
CA SER A 186 10.83 12.83 -56.10
C SER A 186 11.07 12.22 -57.47
N TYR A 187 10.47 11.10 -57.83
CA TYR A 187 10.57 10.49 -59.17
C TYR A 187 9.64 11.11 -60.19
N ILE A 188 8.60 11.83 -59.78
CA ILE A 188 7.59 12.44 -60.69
C ILE A 188 8.06 13.82 -61.20
N VAL A 189 9.04 14.42 -60.55
CA VAL A 189 9.52 15.80 -60.88
C VAL A 189 10.73 15.82 -61.81
N THR A 190 11.25 14.67 -62.23
CA THR A 190 12.46 14.53 -63.08
C THR A 190 12.20 14.12 -64.52
N ASP A 191 10.95 14.04 -64.99
CA ASP A 191 10.57 13.90 -66.39
C ASP A 191 9.91 15.21 -66.90
#